data_7165cd2e34818e7921c0d207eac82f14
#
_entry.id   7165cd2e34818e7921c0d207eac82f14
#
_cell.length_a   1.000
_cell.length_b   1.000
_cell.length_c   1.000
_cell.angle_alpha   90.00
_cell.angle_beta   90.00
_cell.angle_gamma   90.00
#
_symmetry.space_group_name_H-M   'P 1'
#
loop_
_entity.id
_entity.type
_entity.pdbx_description
1 polymer ?
#
loop_
_entity_poly.entity_id
_entity_poly.type
_entity_poly.pdbx_seq_one_letter_code
_entity_poly.pdbx_strand_id
1 'polypeptide(L)'
;MTTALILGYSAFDLGLYNDKDPRLKVIKKAIQKDLESMAQEGVTWLVFTGNLGFEYWVLEVAREMKEDYGFQLATIFDFETHGSNWNEANQIKLSEFKQVDFVKYAYSKYEHKGQLRDYQHFLLENTDESYLFYDEENETKLRYFYQMMKNQENYFTRRLTFESLNEMAENFSEK
;
A
#
# COMPACT_ATOMS: atom_id res chain seq x y z
N MET A 1 -16.46 9.52 6.85
CA MET A 1 -15.84 8.25 6.47
C MET A 1 -14.48 8.55 5.84
N THR A 2 -13.40 8.09 6.46
CA THR A 2 -12.04 8.41 5.98
C THR A 2 -11.47 7.26 5.16
N THR A 3 -10.96 7.59 3.98
CA THR A 3 -10.38 6.65 3.03
C THR A 3 -8.88 6.89 2.90
N ALA A 4 -8.08 5.85 3.13
CA ALA A 4 -6.62 5.92 3.04
C ALA A 4 -6.10 5.15 1.84
N LEU A 5 -5.23 5.79 1.07
CA LEU A 5 -4.53 5.18 -0.06
C LEU A 5 -3.27 4.49 0.45
N ILE A 6 -3.05 3.24 0.03
CA ILE A 6 -1.89 2.45 0.46
C ILE A 6 -0.88 2.37 -0.70
N LEU A 7 0.34 2.79 -0.45
CA LEU A 7 1.43 2.74 -1.43
C LEU A 7 2.75 2.43 -0.73
N GLY A 8 3.72 1.91 -1.45
CA GLY A 8 5.03 1.68 -0.87
C GLY A 8 5.99 0.94 -1.78
N TYR A 9 7.16 0.70 -1.24
CA TYR A 9 8.22 -0.04 -1.93
C TYR A 9 7.75 -1.41 -2.39
N SER A 10 8.20 -1.82 -3.55
CA SER A 10 7.99 -3.19 -4.03
C SER A 10 8.90 -4.16 -3.27
N ALA A 11 8.58 -5.45 -3.34
CA ALA A 11 9.46 -6.48 -2.80
C ALA A 11 10.84 -6.43 -3.45
N PHE A 12 10.88 -6.11 -4.75
CA PHE A 12 12.14 -5.94 -5.50
C PHE A 12 12.97 -4.80 -4.93
N ASP A 13 12.37 -3.64 -4.65
CA ASP A 13 13.06 -2.47 -4.10
C ASP A 13 13.73 -2.78 -2.76
N LEU A 14 13.12 -3.66 -1.97
CA LEU A 14 13.58 -4.00 -0.62
C LEU A 14 14.43 -5.27 -0.58
N GLY A 15 14.53 -6.01 -1.69
CA GLY A 15 15.21 -7.28 -1.72
C GLY A 15 14.55 -8.35 -0.86
N LEU A 16 13.24 -8.27 -0.68
CA LEU A 16 12.45 -9.19 0.15
C LEU A 16 11.63 -10.12 -0.74
N TYR A 17 12.28 -11.16 -1.26
CA TYR A 17 11.65 -12.10 -2.19
C TYR A 17 11.04 -13.33 -1.51
N ASN A 18 11.41 -13.59 -0.26
CA ASN A 18 10.96 -14.75 0.49
C ASN A 18 9.95 -14.34 1.57
N ASP A 19 8.75 -14.92 1.51
CA ASP A 19 7.69 -14.65 2.47
C ASP A 19 8.06 -15.06 3.91
N LYS A 20 9.12 -15.82 4.08
CA LYS A 20 9.62 -16.27 5.40
C LYS A 20 10.77 -15.42 5.92
N ASP A 21 11.14 -14.36 5.22
CA ASP A 21 12.22 -13.48 5.66
C ASP A 21 11.85 -12.85 7.01
N PRO A 22 12.75 -12.94 8.02
CA PRO A 22 12.45 -12.39 9.36
C PRO A 22 12.14 -10.90 9.37
N ARG A 23 12.66 -10.14 8.41
CA ARG A 23 12.40 -8.71 8.30
C ARG A 23 10.92 -8.41 8.04
N LEU A 24 10.21 -9.34 7.40
CA LEU A 24 8.77 -9.19 7.15
C LEU A 24 7.95 -9.18 8.44
N LYS A 25 8.40 -9.90 9.47
CA LYS A 25 7.71 -9.89 10.77
C LYS A 25 7.73 -8.50 11.38
N VAL A 26 8.87 -7.82 11.28
CA VAL A 26 9.02 -6.44 11.79
C VAL A 26 8.12 -5.50 10.99
N ILE A 27 8.14 -5.60 9.66
CA ILE A 27 7.31 -4.76 8.78
C ILE A 27 5.83 -4.97 9.08
N LYS A 28 5.38 -6.22 9.16
CA LYS A 28 3.96 -6.52 9.43
C LYS A 28 3.52 -6.07 10.81
N LYS A 29 4.40 -6.14 11.80
CA LYS A 29 4.10 -5.64 13.14
C LYS A 29 3.95 -4.12 13.13
N ALA A 30 4.81 -3.42 12.41
CA ALA A 30 4.71 -1.97 12.24
C ALA A 30 3.40 -1.60 11.53
N ILE A 31 3.05 -2.34 10.48
CA ILE A 31 1.79 -2.14 9.74
C ILE A 31 0.60 -2.32 10.67
N GLN A 32 0.59 -3.39 11.47
CA GLN A 32 -0.50 -3.66 12.41
C GLN A 32 -0.70 -2.49 13.36
N LYS A 33 0.39 -1.99 13.92
CA LYS A 33 0.35 -0.85 14.85
C LYS A 33 -0.18 0.42 14.17
N ASP A 34 0.28 0.68 12.95
CA ASP A 34 -0.16 1.85 12.19
C ASP A 34 -1.64 1.75 11.82
N LEU A 35 -2.10 0.56 11.38
CA LEU A 35 -3.50 0.36 11.03
C LEU A 35 -4.42 0.50 12.25
N GLU A 36 -3.96 0.05 13.42
CA GLU A 36 -4.71 0.26 14.67
C GLU A 36 -4.90 1.76 14.94
N SER A 37 -3.83 2.54 14.81
CA SER A 37 -3.89 3.99 14.99
C SER A 37 -4.82 4.64 13.97
N MET A 38 -4.73 4.20 12.72
CA MET A 38 -5.59 4.72 11.65
C MET A 38 -7.06 4.43 11.92
N ALA A 39 -7.38 3.22 12.37
CA ALA A 39 -8.75 2.85 12.73
C ALA A 39 -9.28 3.73 13.87
N GLN A 40 -8.46 3.99 14.88
CA GLN A 40 -8.83 4.87 16.00
C GLN A 40 -9.05 6.31 15.54
N GLU A 41 -8.36 6.74 14.50
CA GLU A 41 -8.51 8.08 13.91
C GLU A 41 -9.69 8.18 12.94
N GLY A 42 -10.40 7.09 12.69
CA GLY A 42 -11.60 7.09 11.87
C GLY A 42 -11.44 6.58 10.44
N VAL A 43 -10.27 6.01 10.09
CA VAL A 43 -10.09 5.39 8.77
C VAL A 43 -10.96 4.14 8.67
N THR A 44 -11.79 4.06 7.63
CA THR A 44 -12.69 2.93 7.40
C THR A 44 -12.39 2.20 6.09
N TRP A 45 -11.91 2.90 5.08
CA TRP A 45 -11.56 2.31 3.78
C TRP A 45 -10.06 2.35 3.53
N LEU A 46 -9.51 1.22 3.08
CA LEU A 46 -8.13 1.13 2.60
C LEU A 46 -8.18 0.85 1.11
N VAL A 47 -7.49 1.68 0.32
CA VAL A 47 -7.48 1.59 -1.14
C VAL A 47 -6.09 1.16 -1.60
N PHE A 48 -6.04 0.07 -2.35
CA PHE A 48 -4.81 -0.50 -2.92
C PHE A 48 -4.75 -0.25 -4.42
N THR A 49 -3.55 -0.31 -4.98
CA THR A 49 -3.36 -0.23 -6.43
C THR A 49 -3.05 -1.60 -7.05
N GLY A 50 -2.80 -2.60 -6.19
CA GLY A 50 -2.58 -3.98 -6.64
C GLY A 50 -1.11 -4.32 -6.88
N ASN A 51 -0.19 -3.67 -6.20
CA ASN A 51 1.24 -3.92 -6.33
C ASN A 51 1.79 -4.80 -5.21
N LEU A 52 2.79 -5.60 -5.55
CA LEU A 52 3.46 -6.48 -4.59
C LEU A 52 4.37 -5.67 -3.67
N GLY A 53 4.75 -6.29 -2.56
CA GLY A 53 5.58 -5.65 -1.56
C GLY A 53 4.74 -5.03 -0.46
N PHE A 54 4.98 -3.78 -0.14
CA PHE A 54 4.30 -3.13 0.99
C PHE A 54 2.78 -3.20 0.90
N GLU A 55 2.21 -2.91 -0.26
CA GLU A 55 0.75 -2.96 -0.44
C GLU A 55 0.20 -4.35 -0.11
N TYR A 56 0.87 -5.39 -0.60
CA TYR A 56 0.42 -6.76 -0.36
C TYR A 56 0.50 -7.11 1.13
N TRP A 57 1.56 -6.69 1.82
CA TRP A 57 1.71 -6.95 3.25
C TRP A 57 0.65 -6.20 4.07
N VAL A 58 0.30 -4.98 3.66
CA VAL A 58 -0.81 -4.24 4.28
C VAL A 58 -2.13 -4.99 4.05
N LEU A 59 -2.34 -5.50 2.83
CA LEU A 59 -3.55 -6.29 2.51
C LEU A 59 -3.67 -7.50 3.45
N GLU A 60 -2.58 -8.24 3.63
CA GLU A 60 -2.57 -9.42 4.52
C GLU A 60 -2.93 -9.04 5.96
N VAL A 61 -2.28 -8.00 6.49
CA VAL A 61 -2.52 -7.55 7.86
C VAL A 61 -3.94 -7.00 8.01
N ALA A 62 -4.39 -6.20 7.05
CA ALA A 62 -5.73 -5.61 7.07
C ALA A 62 -6.82 -6.69 7.05
N ARG A 63 -6.62 -7.77 6.31
CA ARG A 63 -7.58 -8.90 6.27
C ARG A 63 -7.69 -9.58 7.64
N GLU A 64 -6.59 -9.72 8.35
CA GLU A 64 -6.60 -10.28 9.71
C GLU A 64 -7.31 -9.35 10.70
N MET A 65 -7.24 -8.04 10.48
CA MET A 65 -7.82 -7.02 11.36
C MET A 65 -9.25 -6.63 10.99
N LYS A 66 -9.71 -7.02 9.79
CA LYS A 66 -10.97 -6.55 9.22
C LYS A 66 -12.18 -6.77 10.13
N GLU A 67 -12.26 -7.94 10.71
CA GLU A 67 -13.38 -8.31 11.56
C GLU A 67 -13.45 -7.45 12.83
N ASP A 68 -12.29 -7.23 13.47
CA ASP A 68 -12.21 -6.48 14.74
C ASP A 68 -12.30 -4.96 14.54
N TYR A 69 -11.78 -4.44 13.43
CA TYR A 69 -11.66 -3.00 13.21
C TYR A 69 -12.62 -2.47 12.14
N GLY A 70 -13.29 -3.35 11.42
CA GLY A 70 -14.30 -2.94 10.44
C GLY A 70 -13.77 -2.31 9.18
N PHE A 71 -12.53 -2.58 8.78
CA PHE A 71 -11.98 -2.05 7.54
C PHE A 71 -12.74 -2.57 6.32
N GLN A 72 -13.00 -1.67 5.37
CA GLN A 72 -13.44 -2.01 4.03
C GLN A 72 -12.24 -1.90 3.11
N LEU A 73 -12.09 -2.83 2.18
CA LEU A 73 -10.91 -2.91 1.31
C LEU A 73 -11.32 -2.72 -0.15
N ALA A 74 -10.57 -1.89 -0.85
CA ALA A 74 -10.81 -1.64 -2.28
C ALA A 74 -9.50 -1.73 -3.03
N THR A 75 -9.55 -2.23 -4.28
CA THR A 75 -8.40 -2.19 -5.18
C THR A 75 -8.81 -1.45 -6.44
N ILE A 76 -8.08 -0.41 -6.78
CA ILE A 76 -8.27 0.35 -8.01
C ILE A 76 -7.03 0.15 -8.86
N PHE A 77 -7.12 -0.75 -9.83
CA PHE A 77 -6.02 -1.03 -10.76
C PHE A 77 -5.92 0.04 -11.83
N ASP A 78 -4.71 0.27 -12.32
CA ASP A 78 -4.51 1.15 -13.47
C ASP A 78 -5.08 0.53 -14.75
N PHE A 79 -4.69 -0.72 -15.05
CA PHE A 79 -5.10 -1.42 -16.26
C PHE A 79 -5.65 -2.82 -15.95
N GLU A 80 -6.58 -3.27 -16.79
CA GLU A 80 -7.06 -4.65 -16.70
C GLU A 80 -5.94 -5.66 -16.93
N THR A 81 -4.91 -5.26 -17.68
CA THR A 81 -3.73 -6.09 -17.96
C THR A 81 -2.68 -6.07 -16.84
N HIS A 82 -2.92 -5.31 -15.76
CA HIS A 82 -1.97 -5.22 -14.66
C HIS A 82 -1.60 -6.60 -14.10
N GLY A 83 -0.30 -6.88 -14.04
CA GLY A 83 0.21 -8.13 -13.50
C GLY A 83 0.04 -9.34 -14.41
N SER A 84 -0.42 -9.17 -15.65
CA SER A 84 -0.67 -10.28 -16.57
C SER A 84 0.57 -11.12 -16.86
N ASN A 85 1.77 -10.54 -16.74
CA ASN A 85 3.04 -11.21 -17.00
C ASN A 85 3.71 -11.79 -15.74
N TRP A 86 3.06 -11.68 -14.59
CA TRP A 86 3.63 -12.17 -13.34
C TRP A 86 3.67 -13.70 -13.31
N ASN A 87 4.61 -14.26 -12.54
CA ASN A 87 4.71 -15.70 -12.36
C ASN A 87 3.50 -16.23 -11.56
N GLU A 88 3.38 -17.57 -11.49
CA GLU A 88 2.23 -18.23 -10.84
C GLU A 88 2.05 -17.77 -9.38
N ALA A 89 3.12 -17.75 -8.60
CA ALA A 89 3.06 -17.34 -7.19
C ALA A 89 2.53 -15.92 -7.03
N ASN A 90 2.98 -15.01 -7.90
CA ASN A 90 2.55 -13.61 -7.86
C ASN A 90 1.14 -13.43 -8.43
N GLN A 91 0.70 -14.31 -9.35
CA GLN A 91 -0.69 -14.32 -9.83
C GLN A 91 -1.66 -14.65 -8.69
N ILE A 92 -1.25 -15.54 -7.78
CA ILE A 92 -2.05 -15.85 -6.59
C ILE A 92 -2.23 -14.60 -5.73
N LYS A 93 -1.15 -13.87 -5.51
CA LYS A 93 -1.20 -12.61 -4.74
C LYS A 93 -2.06 -11.55 -5.44
N LEU A 94 -1.95 -11.47 -6.75
CA LEU A 94 -2.78 -10.56 -7.55
C LEU A 94 -4.27 -10.89 -7.37
N SER A 95 -4.62 -12.18 -7.37
CA SER A 95 -6.01 -12.61 -7.19
C SER A 95 -6.56 -12.18 -5.83
N GLU A 96 -5.71 -12.11 -4.80
CA GLU A 96 -6.13 -11.65 -3.47
C GLU A 96 -6.52 -10.18 -3.46
N PHE A 97 -5.84 -9.35 -4.26
CA PHE A 97 -6.23 -7.95 -4.46
C PHE A 97 -7.60 -7.82 -5.15
N LYS A 98 -8.03 -8.85 -5.88
CA LYS A 98 -9.33 -8.88 -6.56
C LYS A 98 -10.44 -9.45 -5.68
N GLN A 99 -10.10 -10.01 -4.51
CA GLN A 99 -11.04 -10.62 -3.57
C GLN A 99 -11.30 -9.67 -2.39
N VAL A 100 -11.56 -8.41 -2.68
CA VAL A 100 -11.83 -7.37 -1.69
C VAL A 100 -13.23 -6.82 -1.90
N ASP A 101 -13.66 -5.88 -1.06
CA ASP A 101 -15.03 -5.35 -1.07
C ASP A 101 -15.37 -4.57 -2.33
N PHE A 102 -14.39 -3.92 -2.96
CA PHE A 102 -14.61 -3.15 -4.18
C PHE A 102 -13.38 -3.27 -5.09
N VAL A 103 -13.61 -3.50 -6.38
CA VAL A 103 -12.56 -3.60 -7.39
C VAL A 103 -12.93 -2.74 -8.60
N LYS A 104 -11.99 -1.94 -9.07
CA LYS A 104 -12.17 -1.10 -10.25
C LYS A 104 -10.89 -1.10 -11.08
N TYR A 105 -11.05 -0.99 -12.40
CA TYR A 105 -9.96 -0.81 -13.36
C TYR A 105 -10.13 0.55 -14.02
N ALA A 106 -9.09 1.39 -13.99
CA ALA A 106 -9.15 2.71 -14.58
C ALA A 106 -9.22 2.64 -16.11
N TYR A 107 -8.43 1.74 -16.71
CA TYR A 107 -8.34 1.58 -18.16
C TYR A 107 -8.26 0.10 -18.54
N SER A 108 -8.67 -0.23 -19.76
CA SER A 108 -8.55 -1.60 -20.26
C SER A 108 -7.09 -1.97 -20.54
N LYS A 109 -6.32 -1.05 -21.13
CA LYS A 109 -4.92 -1.27 -21.48
C LYS A 109 -4.15 0.04 -21.55
N TYR A 110 -2.82 -0.04 -21.55
CA TYR A 110 -1.96 1.12 -21.73
C TYR A 110 -2.04 1.62 -23.16
N GLU A 111 -2.30 2.92 -23.33
CA GLU A 111 -2.35 3.59 -24.62
C GLU A 111 -1.41 4.80 -24.70
N HIS A 112 -1.26 5.56 -23.60
CA HIS A 112 -0.38 6.73 -23.57
C HIS A 112 0.02 7.08 -22.13
N LYS A 113 1.10 7.87 -22.01
CA LYS A 113 1.67 8.26 -20.72
C LYS A 113 0.70 9.00 -19.78
N GLY A 114 -0.20 9.77 -20.36
CA GLY A 114 -1.15 10.58 -19.60
C GLY A 114 -2.08 9.75 -18.72
N GLN A 115 -2.32 8.49 -19.10
CA GLN A 115 -3.20 7.60 -18.35
C GLN A 115 -2.71 7.39 -16.92
N LEU A 116 -1.41 7.15 -16.72
CA LEU A 116 -0.86 6.93 -15.38
C LEU A 116 -0.97 8.17 -14.50
N ARG A 117 -0.74 9.33 -15.07
CA ARG A 117 -0.87 10.59 -14.36
C ARG A 117 -2.32 10.85 -13.97
N ASP A 118 -3.25 10.66 -14.90
CA ASP A 118 -4.68 10.82 -14.64
C ASP A 118 -5.17 9.84 -13.56
N TYR A 119 -4.66 8.60 -13.61
CA TYR A 119 -4.94 7.58 -12.62
C TYR A 119 -4.48 8.02 -11.22
N GLN A 120 -3.27 8.55 -11.10
CA GLN A 120 -2.73 9.03 -9.84
C GLN A 120 -3.55 10.20 -9.29
N HIS A 121 -3.93 11.15 -10.14
CA HIS A 121 -4.81 12.25 -9.73
C HIS A 121 -6.16 11.74 -9.23
N PHE A 122 -6.73 10.77 -9.94
CA PHE A 122 -8.00 10.16 -9.53
C PHE A 122 -7.89 9.55 -8.13
N LEU A 123 -6.80 8.85 -7.85
CA LEU A 123 -6.58 8.24 -6.54
C LEU A 123 -6.51 9.31 -5.44
N LEU A 124 -5.78 10.40 -5.67
CA LEU A 124 -5.66 11.47 -4.69
C LEU A 124 -6.96 12.22 -4.49
N GLU A 125 -7.75 12.40 -5.54
CA GLU A 125 -9.05 13.08 -5.45
C GLU A 125 -10.09 12.25 -4.72
N ASN A 126 -9.92 10.93 -4.69
CA ASN A 126 -10.90 10.00 -4.11
C ASN A 126 -10.44 9.36 -2.81
N THR A 127 -9.36 9.85 -2.22
CA THR A 127 -8.90 9.44 -0.90
C THR A 127 -8.65 10.67 -0.04
N ASP A 128 -8.69 10.49 1.27
CA ASP A 128 -8.52 11.61 2.22
C ASP A 128 -7.10 11.72 2.72
N GLU A 129 -6.40 10.61 2.74
CA GLU A 129 -5.03 10.52 3.21
C GLU A 129 -4.35 9.31 2.59
N SER A 130 -3.04 9.17 2.81
CA SER A 130 -2.31 7.98 2.38
C SER A 130 -1.45 7.42 3.49
N TYR A 131 -1.22 6.10 3.43
CA TYR A 131 -0.27 5.38 4.26
C TYR A 131 0.78 4.79 3.34
N LEU A 132 2.04 5.17 3.55
CA LEU A 132 3.09 5.01 2.55
C LEU A 132 4.37 4.50 3.21
N PHE A 133 4.94 3.41 2.67
CA PHE A 133 6.29 3.02 3.01
C PHE A 133 7.24 3.61 1.99
N TYR A 134 7.79 4.76 2.33
CA TYR A 134 8.71 5.50 1.47
C TYR A 134 9.63 6.37 2.30
N ASP A 135 10.91 6.34 1.99
CA ASP A 135 11.94 7.13 2.65
C ASP A 135 12.66 7.97 1.60
N GLU A 136 12.69 9.28 1.81
CA GLU A 136 13.29 10.22 0.86
C GLU A 136 14.81 10.00 0.68
N GLU A 137 15.46 9.35 1.65
CA GLU A 137 16.87 9.00 1.54
C GLU A 137 17.10 7.77 0.66
N ASN A 138 16.04 7.05 0.31
CA ASN A 138 16.08 5.85 -0.53
C ASN A 138 15.04 5.98 -1.63
N GLU A 139 15.26 6.93 -2.54
CA GLU A 139 14.31 7.28 -3.58
C GLU A 139 14.09 6.18 -4.60
N THR A 140 12.84 6.05 -5.04
CA THR A 140 12.42 5.21 -6.16
C THR A 140 11.47 6.03 -7.04
N LYS A 141 10.81 5.38 -8.01
CA LYS A 141 9.79 6.03 -8.83
C LYS A 141 8.62 6.57 -8.01
N LEU A 142 8.45 6.08 -6.79
CA LEU A 142 7.43 6.57 -5.86
C LEU A 142 7.60 8.05 -5.53
N ARG A 143 8.79 8.60 -5.70
CA ARG A 143 9.06 10.03 -5.42
C ARG A 143 8.12 10.94 -6.16
N TYR A 144 7.74 10.58 -7.39
CA TYR A 144 6.83 11.40 -8.21
C TYR A 144 5.43 11.44 -7.62
N PHE A 145 4.90 10.29 -7.23
CA PHE A 145 3.58 10.20 -6.60
C PHE A 145 3.60 10.86 -5.21
N TYR A 146 4.65 10.63 -4.45
CA TYR A 146 4.82 11.25 -3.14
C TYR A 146 4.83 12.78 -3.26
N GLN A 147 5.50 13.32 -4.28
CA GLN A 147 5.52 14.76 -4.53
C GLN A 147 4.11 15.28 -4.84
N MET A 148 3.32 14.54 -5.61
CA MET A 148 1.93 14.89 -5.88
C MET A 148 1.10 14.91 -4.59
N MET A 149 1.32 13.96 -3.69
CA MET A 149 0.65 13.91 -2.39
C MET A 149 0.96 15.14 -1.55
N LYS A 150 2.23 15.54 -1.50
CA LYS A 150 2.65 16.72 -0.75
C LYS A 150 2.07 18.00 -1.31
N ASN A 151 1.82 18.05 -2.60
CA ASN A 151 1.24 19.21 -3.26
C ASN A 151 -0.29 19.25 -3.18
N GLN A 152 -0.92 18.14 -2.74
CA GLN A 152 -2.36 18.06 -2.60
C GLN A 152 -2.79 18.81 -1.34
N GLU A 153 -3.67 19.79 -1.48
CA GLU A 153 -4.17 20.60 -0.38
C GLU A 153 -4.99 19.76 0.61
N ASN A 154 -4.74 19.93 1.90
CA ASN A 154 -5.44 19.24 2.97
C ASN A 154 -5.29 17.71 2.92
N TYR A 155 -4.19 17.21 2.36
CA TYR A 155 -3.94 15.79 2.21
C TYR A 155 -2.85 15.32 3.18
N PHE A 156 -3.22 14.47 4.11
CA PHE A 156 -2.31 13.93 5.13
C PHE A 156 -1.60 12.68 4.60
N THR A 157 -0.29 12.57 4.86
CA THR A 157 0.52 11.42 4.47
C THR A 157 1.19 10.84 5.70
N ARG A 158 0.83 9.60 6.04
CA ARG A 158 1.48 8.85 7.12
C ARG A 158 2.55 7.98 6.48
N ARG A 159 3.78 8.07 6.99
CA ARG A 159 4.90 7.32 6.40
C ARG A 159 5.50 6.32 7.36
N LEU A 160 5.76 5.11 6.86
CA LEU A 160 6.65 4.15 7.47
C LEU A 160 8.04 4.40 6.86
N THR A 161 9.07 4.49 7.69
CA THR A 161 10.45 4.76 7.26
C THR A 161 11.37 3.67 7.80
N PHE A 162 12.60 3.60 7.27
CA PHE A 162 13.59 2.65 7.77
C PHE A 162 13.94 2.91 9.22
N GLU A 163 13.98 4.18 9.63
CA GLU A 163 14.22 4.55 11.01
C GLU A 163 13.15 3.98 11.96
N SER A 164 11.88 4.12 11.60
CA SER A 164 10.78 3.58 12.41
C SER A 164 10.82 2.05 12.46
N LEU A 165 11.24 1.39 11.37
CA LEU A 165 11.41 -0.05 11.35
C LEU A 165 12.58 -0.50 12.23
N ASN A 166 13.69 0.25 12.24
CA ASN A 166 14.82 -0.06 13.09
C ASN A 166 14.46 0.07 14.57
N GLU A 167 13.70 1.08 14.93
CA GLU A 167 13.19 1.24 16.30
C GLU A 167 12.29 0.07 16.69
N MET A 168 11.43 -0.36 15.79
CA MET A 168 10.55 -1.51 16.02
C MET A 168 11.36 -2.79 16.20
N ALA A 169 12.42 -2.99 15.39
CA ALA A 169 13.28 -4.16 15.46
C ALA A 169 14.05 -4.20 16.80
N GLU A 170 14.50 -3.06 17.31
CA GLU A 170 15.16 -2.97 18.61
C GLU A 170 14.21 -3.39 19.73
N ASN A 171 12.96 -2.95 19.68
CA ASN A 171 11.95 -3.33 20.64
C ASN A 171 11.68 -4.84 20.63
N PHE A 172 11.74 -5.46 19.46
CA PHE A 172 11.62 -6.92 19.33
C PHE A 172 12.78 -7.65 19.99
N SER A 173 14.01 -7.12 19.84
CA SER A 173 15.23 -7.74 20.38
C SER A 173 15.27 -7.72 21.91
N GLU A 174 14.63 -6.74 22.53
CA GLU A 174 14.58 -6.58 23.98
C GLU A 174 13.57 -7.50 24.65
N LYS A 175 12.76 -8.18 23.85
CA LYS A 175 11.79 -9.14 24.34
C LYS A 175 12.28 -10.57 24.21
#